data_a4dced16730f57d415dc8e5fafa0c35c
#
_entry.id   a4dced16730f57d415dc8e5fafa0c35c
#
_cell.length_a   1.000
_cell.length_b   1.000
_cell.length_c   1.000
_cell.angle_alpha   90.00
_cell.angle_beta   90.00
_cell.angle_gamma   90.00
#
_symmetry.space_group_name_H-M   'P 1'
#
loop_
_entity.id
_entity.type
_entity.pdbx_description
1 polymer ?
#
loop_
_entity_poly.entity_id
_entity_poly.type
_entity_poly.pdbx_seq_one_letter_code
_entity_poly.pdbx_strand_id
1 'polypeptide(L)'
;MSEHNPRVAMFGGTFNPIHIAHLRAAVELREALSLDVVHMVPAHLPPHRSAPGVGSDDRLSMLRLALADTPGLVADDREIRRDGPSWSLDTLKSLREQYGDQTRLLMAVSYTHLTLPTIYSV
;
A
#
# COMPACT_ATOMS: atom_id res chain seq x y z
N MET A 1 30.20 10.29 5.67
CA MET A 1 28.96 10.34 4.93
C MET A 1 28.07 9.20 5.40
N SER A 2 26.91 9.55 5.91
CA SER A 2 26.02 8.50 6.34
C SER A 2 25.27 7.97 5.14
N GLU A 3 25.29 6.67 5.01
CA GLU A 3 24.53 6.02 3.97
C GLU A 3 23.20 5.58 4.59
N HIS A 4 22.16 6.27 4.18
CA HIS A 4 20.84 5.93 4.63
C HIS A 4 20.21 5.00 3.61
N ASN A 5 20.06 3.74 4.00
CA ASN A 5 19.34 2.79 3.17
C ASN A 5 17.85 3.00 3.40
N PRO A 6 17.09 3.25 2.36
CA PRO A 6 15.66 3.50 2.52
C PRO A 6 14.93 2.34 3.19
N ARG A 7 13.94 2.69 3.96
CA ARG A 7 13.01 1.74 4.57
C ARG A 7 11.65 2.00 3.98
N VAL A 8 11.14 1.04 3.25
CA VAL A 8 9.92 1.20 2.47
C VAL A 8 8.94 0.12 2.85
N ALA A 9 7.70 0.49 3.02
CA ALA A 9 6.64 -0.48 3.25
C ALA A 9 5.64 -0.46 2.12
N MET A 10 5.12 -1.62 1.80
CA MET A 10 3.93 -1.81 0.99
C MET A 10 2.78 -2.08 1.94
N PHE A 11 1.78 -1.24 1.92
CA PHE A 11 0.57 -1.45 2.70
C PHE A 11 -0.55 -1.79 1.71
N GLY A 12 -0.82 -3.07 1.57
CA GLY A 12 -1.80 -3.56 0.62
C GLY A 12 -3.17 -3.70 1.24
N GLY A 13 -4.19 -3.46 0.44
CA GLY A 13 -5.56 -3.64 0.89
C GLY A 13 -6.53 -3.35 -0.22
N THR A 14 -7.79 -3.65 0.02
CA THR A 14 -8.86 -3.37 -0.93
C THR A 14 -9.15 -1.88 -0.99
N PHE A 15 -9.17 -1.23 0.19
CA PHE A 15 -9.51 0.19 0.34
C PHE A 15 -10.78 0.54 -0.42
N ASN A 16 -11.85 -0.12 -0.05
CA ASN A 16 -13.13 -0.03 -0.77
C ASN A 16 -14.24 0.47 0.16
N PRO A 17 -14.28 1.78 0.48
CA PRO A 17 -13.22 2.75 0.24
C PRO A 17 -12.18 2.78 1.35
N ILE A 18 -11.16 3.61 1.18
CA ILE A 18 -10.23 3.93 2.25
C ILE A 18 -10.97 4.62 3.38
N HIS A 19 -10.57 4.34 4.62
CA HIS A 19 -11.13 5.08 5.75
C HIS A 19 -10.05 5.34 6.80
N ILE A 20 -10.43 6.08 7.83
CA ILE A 20 -9.47 6.64 8.78
C ILE A 20 -8.66 5.56 9.50
N ALA A 21 -9.23 4.40 9.72
CA ALA A 21 -8.49 3.32 10.36
C ALA A 21 -7.31 2.85 9.52
N HIS A 22 -7.46 2.83 8.19
CA HIS A 22 -6.37 2.49 7.29
C HIS A 22 -5.25 3.53 7.37
N LEU A 23 -5.63 4.80 7.34
CA LEU A 23 -4.66 5.89 7.41
C LEU A 23 -3.91 5.87 8.72
N ARG A 24 -4.63 5.67 9.80
CA ARG A 24 -4.03 5.65 11.12
C ARG A 24 -3.04 4.50 11.26
N ALA A 25 -3.42 3.32 10.79
CA ALA A 25 -2.53 2.17 10.83
C ALA A 25 -1.26 2.42 10.03
N ALA A 26 -1.38 3.03 8.86
CA ALA A 26 -0.22 3.32 8.02
C ALA A 26 0.70 4.37 8.65
N VAL A 27 0.12 5.41 9.23
CA VAL A 27 0.90 6.45 9.91
C VAL A 27 1.64 5.86 11.11
N GLU A 28 0.95 5.08 11.93
CA GLU A 28 1.56 4.45 13.09
C GLU A 28 2.66 3.48 12.69
N LEU A 29 2.45 2.72 11.63
CA LEU A 29 3.45 1.81 11.10
C LEU A 29 4.70 2.58 10.67
N ARG A 30 4.51 3.66 9.94
CA ARG A 30 5.61 4.48 9.46
C ARG A 30 6.43 5.03 10.63
N GLU A 31 5.76 5.54 11.65
CA GLU A 31 6.43 6.11 12.81
C GLU A 31 7.12 5.04 13.66
N ALA A 32 6.44 3.94 13.92
CA ALA A 32 6.97 2.89 14.78
C ALA A 32 8.22 2.22 14.20
N LEU A 33 8.27 2.09 12.89
CA LEU A 33 9.38 1.40 12.22
C LEU A 33 10.33 2.36 11.52
N SER A 34 10.15 3.64 11.70
CA SER A 34 11.00 4.68 11.09
C SER A 34 11.09 4.50 9.58
N LEU A 35 9.96 4.31 8.94
CA LEU A 35 9.89 4.11 7.50
C LEU A 35 10.01 5.45 6.78
N ASP A 36 10.74 5.45 5.69
CA ASP A 36 10.86 6.64 4.84
C ASP A 36 9.57 6.88 4.06
N VAL A 37 8.96 5.81 3.57
CA VAL A 37 7.74 5.91 2.78
C VAL A 37 6.92 4.65 2.92
N VAL A 38 5.60 4.82 2.90
CA VAL A 38 4.64 3.72 2.86
C VAL A 38 3.85 3.85 1.56
N HIS A 39 3.95 2.83 0.73
CA HIS A 39 3.15 2.74 -0.48
C HIS A 39 1.80 2.12 -0.13
N MET A 40 0.74 2.91 -0.25
CA MET A 40 -0.62 2.42 -0.09
C MET A 40 -1.06 1.85 -1.43
N VAL A 41 -1.18 0.53 -1.49
CA VAL A 41 -1.37 -0.18 -2.76
C VAL A 41 -2.76 -0.81 -2.79
N PRO A 42 -3.74 -0.15 -3.45
CA PRO A 42 -5.06 -0.76 -3.59
C PRO A 42 -5.00 -1.95 -4.53
N ALA A 43 -5.65 -3.01 -4.12
CA ALA A 43 -5.70 -4.23 -4.91
C ALA A 43 -6.61 -4.06 -6.11
N HIS A 44 -6.24 -4.74 -7.20
CA HIS A 44 -7.09 -4.83 -8.37
C HIS A 44 -8.24 -5.79 -8.06
N LEU A 45 -9.47 -5.32 -8.22
CA LEU A 45 -10.65 -6.16 -8.01
C LEU A 45 -11.17 -6.65 -9.35
N PRO A 46 -11.48 -7.95 -9.46
CA PRO A 46 -12.06 -8.47 -10.70
C PRO A 46 -13.37 -7.76 -11.04
N PRO A 47 -13.55 -7.38 -12.31
CA PRO A 47 -14.74 -6.62 -12.70
C PRO A 47 -16.04 -7.41 -12.59
N HIS A 48 -15.97 -8.73 -12.56
CA HIS A 48 -17.17 -9.56 -12.45
C HIS A 48 -17.68 -9.71 -11.02
N ARG A 49 -17.00 -9.14 -10.06
CA ARG A 49 -17.50 -9.17 -8.69
C ARG A 49 -18.75 -8.31 -8.60
N SER A 50 -19.83 -8.95 -8.21
CA SER A 50 -21.12 -8.29 -8.14
C SER A 50 -21.27 -7.42 -6.90
N ALA A 51 -20.34 -7.43 -6.00
CA ALA A 51 -20.42 -6.59 -4.81
C ALA A 51 -20.47 -5.12 -5.22
N PRO A 52 -21.41 -4.34 -4.70
CA PRO A 52 -21.48 -2.92 -5.01
C PRO A 52 -20.30 -2.23 -4.37
N GLY A 53 -19.21 -2.24 -5.07
CA GLY A 53 -18.00 -1.61 -4.61
C GLY A 53 -17.70 -0.37 -5.42
N VAL A 54 -16.78 0.38 -4.91
CA VAL A 54 -16.25 1.53 -5.61
C VAL A 54 -15.29 1.03 -6.68
N GLY A 55 -15.37 1.57 -7.89
CA GLY A 55 -14.48 1.19 -8.97
C GLY A 55 -13.03 1.53 -8.67
N SER A 56 -12.11 0.92 -9.41
CA SER A 56 -10.68 1.09 -9.18
C SER A 56 -10.23 2.55 -9.26
N ASP A 57 -10.73 3.28 -10.26
CA ASP A 57 -10.36 4.68 -10.42
C ASP A 57 -10.88 5.54 -9.28
N ASP A 58 -12.09 5.26 -8.82
CA ASP A 58 -12.68 5.99 -7.71
C ASP A 58 -11.96 5.67 -6.40
N ARG A 59 -11.60 4.42 -6.19
CA ARG A 59 -10.84 4.02 -5.00
C ARG A 59 -9.49 4.73 -4.96
N LEU A 60 -8.84 4.80 -6.10
CA LEU A 60 -7.56 5.48 -6.20
C LEU A 60 -7.69 6.98 -5.95
N SER A 61 -8.73 7.60 -6.51
CA SER A 61 -8.97 9.03 -6.30
C SER A 61 -9.24 9.35 -4.83
N MET A 62 -10.04 8.53 -4.17
CA MET A 62 -10.30 8.68 -2.75
C MET A 62 -9.03 8.53 -1.91
N LEU A 63 -8.21 7.56 -2.28
CA LEU A 63 -6.93 7.34 -1.60
C LEU A 63 -6.02 8.55 -1.76
N ARG A 64 -5.90 9.08 -2.96
CA ARG A 64 -5.07 10.26 -3.21
C ARG A 64 -5.53 11.46 -2.41
N LEU A 65 -6.83 11.68 -2.34
CA LEU A 65 -7.37 12.76 -1.52
C LEU A 65 -7.05 12.56 -0.04
N ALA A 66 -7.19 11.33 0.44
CA ALA A 66 -6.92 11.02 1.83
C ALA A 66 -5.45 11.21 2.20
N LEU A 67 -4.55 10.99 1.26
CA LEU A 67 -3.11 11.07 1.51
C LEU A 67 -2.52 12.45 1.24
N ALA A 68 -3.31 13.38 0.72
CA ALA A 68 -2.81 14.68 0.29
C ALA A 68 -2.05 15.44 1.37
N ASP A 69 -2.49 15.31 2.61
CA ASP A 69 -1.87 16.00 3.74
C ASP A 69 -1.08 15.07 4.66
N THR A 70 -0.71 13.90 4.16
CA THR A 70 -0.03 12.91 4.98
C THR A 70 1.34 12.59 4.39
N PRO A 71 2.39 13.32 4.80
CA PRO A 71 3.72 13.08 4.25
C PRO A 71 4.21 11.67 4.55
N GLY A 72 4.91 11.08 3.58
CA GLY A 72 5.45 9.76 3.75
C GLY A 72 4.53 8.62 3.37
N LEU A 73 3.28 8.91 3.07
CA LEU A 73 2.33 7.94 2.53
C LEU A 73 2.04 8.31 1.10
N VAL A 74 2.17 7.36 0.19
CA VAL A 74 1.92 7.61 -1.23
C VAL A 74 0.89 6.62 -1.77
N ALA A 75 0.01 7.10 -2.64
CA ALA A 75 -0.94 6.24 -3.34
C ALA A 75 -0.22 5.57 -4.50
N ASP A 76 -0.31 4.25 -4.56
CA ASP A 76 0.40 3.48 -5.56
C ASP A 76 -0.60 2.67 -6.36
N ASP A 77 -0.67 2.92 -7.64
CA ASP A 77 -1.66 2.33 -8.53
C ASP A 77 -1.15 1.11 -9.31
N ARG A 78 0.04 0.61 -8.98
CA ARG A 78 0.66 -0.43 -9.80
C ARG A 78 -0.15 -1.73 -9.88
N GLU A 79 -0.88 -2.08 -8.83
CA GLU A 79 -1.74 -3.26 -8.88
C GLU A 79 -3.01 -3.03 -9.70
N ILE A 80 -3.57 -1.83 -9.60
CA ILE A 80 -4.75 -1.46 -10.37
C ILE A 80 -4.45 -1.47 -11.87
N ARG A 81 -3.26 -1.02 -12.25
CA ARG A 81 -2.87 -0.93 -13.65
C ARG A 81 -2.39 -2.24 -14.25
N ARG A 82 -2.16 -3.22 -13.42
CA ARG A 82 -1.70 -4.52 -13.88
C ARG A 82 -2.88 -5.32 -14.43
N ASP A 83 -2.66 -5.97 -15.56
CA ASP A 83 -3.66 -6.87 -16.13
C ASP A 83 -3.69 -8.17 -15.34
N GLY A 84 -4.89 -8.67 -15.07
CA GLY A 84 -5.04 -9.93 -14.37
C GLY A 84 -5.00 -9.80 -12.86
N PRO A 85 -4.83 -10.91 -12.15
CA PRO A 85 -4.84 -10.90 -10.70
C PRO A 85 -3.70 -10.09 -10.10
N SER A 86 -3.99 -9.49 -8.96
CA SER A 86 -2.96 -8.77 -8.20
C SER A 86 -2.26 -9.74 -7.26
N TRP A 87 -0.97 -9.89 -7.45
CA TRP A 87 -0.15 -10.72 -6.59
C TRP A 87 0.81 -9.84 -5.82
N SER A 88 0.80 -9.97 -4.50
CA SER A 88 1.69 -9.19 -3.64
C SER A 88 3.15 -9.42 -3.97
N LEU A 89 3.50 -10.63 -4.38
CA LEU A 89 4.88 -10.94 -4.77
C LEU A 89 5.32 -10.09 -5.95
N ASP A 90 4.47 -9.93 -6.95
CA ASP A 90 4.80 -9.11 -8.12
C ASP A 90 4.98 -7.65 -7.74
N THR A 91 4.15 -7.18 -6.83
CA THR A 91 4.27 -5.81 -6.32
C THR A 91 5.58 -5.61 -5.55
N LEU A 92 5.94 -6.58 -4.71
CA LEU A 92 7.20 -6.53 -3.99
C LEU A 92 8.40 -6.55 -4.92
N LYS A 93 8.35 -7.37 -5.96
CA LYS A 93 9.42 -7.40 -6.97
C LYS A 93 9.54 -6.07 -7.68
N SER A 94 8.43 -5.46 -8.02
CA SER A 94 8.40 -4.15 -8.66
C SER A 94 9.01 -3.08 -7.76
N LEU A 95 8.69 -3.09 -6.47
CA LEU A 95 9.28 -2.17 -5.51
C LEU A 95 10.77 -2.42 -5.34
N ARG A 96 11.19 -3.68 -5.33
CA ARG A 96 12.61 -4.03 -5.25
C ARG A 96 13.38 -3.48 -6.44
N GLU A 97 12.82 -3.56 -7.62
CA GLU A 97 13.43 -2.99 -8.82
C GLU A 97 13.52 -1.46 -8.72
N GLN A 98 12.48 -0.84 -8.20
CA GLN A 98 12.44 0.61 -8.06
C GLN A 98 13.47 1.14 -7.08
N TYR A 99 13.63 0.48 -5.94
CA TYR A 99 14.45 0.99 -4.85
C TYR A 99 15.83 0.37 -4.74
N GLY A 100 16.06 -0.79 -5.35
CA GLY A 100 17.34 -1.46 -5.31
C GLY A 100 17.48 -2.47 -4.18
N ASP A 101 18.59 -3.16 -4.16
CA ASP A 101 18.82 -4.29 -3.26
C ASP A 101 19.08 -3.90 -1.81
N GLN A 102 19.49 -2.66 -1.57
CA GLN A 102 19.84 -2.21 -0.23
C GLN A 102 18.65 -1.68 0.56
N THR A 103 17.53 -1.50 -0.10
CA THR A 103 16.32 -1.01 0.55
C THR A 103 15.68 -2.11 1.40
N ARG A 104 15.30 -1.75 2.60
CA ARG A 104 14.53 -2.66 3.44
C ARG A 104 13.06 -2.53 3.04
N LEU A 105 12.48 -3.66 2.66
CA LEU A 105 11.08 -3.72 2.28
C LEU A 105 10.28 -4.45 3.34
N LEU A 106 9.14 -3.88 3.68
CA LEU A 106 8.18 -4.53 4.55
C LEU A 106 6.87 -4.63 3.81
N MET A 107 6.13 -5.69 4.10
CA MET A 107 4.78 -5.85 3.57
C MET A 107 3.81 -5.85 4.73
N ALA A 108 2.82 -4.99 4.66
CA ALA A 108 1.71 -4.97 5.58
C ALA A 108 0.43 -5.16 4.77
N VAL A 109 -0.48 -5.98 5.27
CA VAL A 109 -1.73 -6.24 4.60
C VAL A 109 -2.87 -5.91 5.54
N SER A 110 -3.83 -5.12 5.04
CA SER A 110 -5.02 -4.80 5.78
C SER A 110 -6.13 -5.75 5.35
N TYR A 111 -6.64 -6.51 6.30
CA TYR A 111 -7.81 -7.35 6.07
C TYR A 111 -9.07 -6.55 6.33
N THR A 112 -10.10 -6.81 5.55
CA THR A 112 -11.33 -6.01 5.59
C THR A 112 -12.02 -5.99 6.94
N HIS A 113 -11.82 -7.03 7.73
CA HIS A 113 -12.52 -7.16 9.02
C HIS A 113 -11.60 -7.07 10.21
N LEU A 114 -10.32 -6.85 9.98
CA LEU A 114 -9.35 -6.82 11.05
C LEU A 114 -8.83 -5.42 11.25
N THR A 115 -8.57 -5.12 12.49
CA THR A 115 -8.08 -3.81 12.86
C THR A 115 -6.59 -3.66 12.75
N LEU A 116 -5.87 -4.78 12.73
CA LEU A 116 -4.41 -4.75 12.70
C LEU A 116 -3.88 -5.35 11.40
N PRO A 117 -2.93 -4.69 10.76
CA PRO A 117 -2.29 -5.26 9.58
C PRO A 117 -1.38 -6.43 9.97
N THR A 118 -1.23 -7.35 9.03
CA THR A 118 -0.20 -8.38 9.14
C THR A 118 1.06 -7.82 8.48
N ILE A 119 2.19 -7.94 9.15
CA ILE A 119 3.44 -7.33 8.71
C ILE A 119 4.46 -8.44 8.43
N TYR A 120 5.11 -8.34 7.27
CA TYR A 120 6.18 -9.24 6.88
C TYR A 120 7.42 -8.44 6.54
N SER A 121 8.55 -8.90 7.04
CA SER A 121 9.84 -8.36 6.63
C SER A 121 10.31 -9.11 5.38
N VAL A 122 10.73 -8.38 4.40
CA VAL A 122 11.08 -8.95 3.10
C VAL A 122 12.57 -8.76 2.80
#